data_f48be93b092c18f19f240771930f6806
#
_entry.id   f48be93b092c18f19f240771930f6806
#
_cell.length_a   1.000
_cell.length_b   1.000
_cell.length_c   1.000
_cell.angle_alpha   90.00
_cell.angle_beta   90.00
_cell.angle_gamma   90.00
#
_symmetry.space_group_name_H-M   'P 1'
#
loop_
_entity.id
_entity.type
_entity.pdbx_description
1 polymer ?
#
loop_
_entity_poly.entity_id
_entity_poly.type
_entity_poly.pdbx_seq_one_letter_code
_entity_poly.pdbx_strand_id
1 'polypeptide(L)'
;MNYYQILKITGIILLIFSLFILIPISAAFFYGESIDNFLQSFLIIFFVGLLAYFPNKKERSQIKIREGFLIVAIFWFVLSFFGAIPFLMDESLKFSLVDAVFESASGWTTTGATVVSNIDNLNKPLLLYRQLLQWLGGIGIVVLVLAILPILGVGGMYLYKACLLYTSDAADE
;
A
#
# COMPACT_ATOMS: atom_id res chain seq x y z
N MET A 1 25.14 -2.98 -1.88
CA MET A 1 23.71 -2.83 -1.57
C MET A 1 23.59 -2.01 -0.30
N ASN A 2 22.94 -0.85 -0.36
CA ASN A 2 22.87 0.04 0.79
C ASN A 2 21.58 -0.23 1.61
N TYR A 3 21.70 -1.09 2.63
CA TYR A 3 20.58 -1.45 3.51
C TYR A 3 19.98 -0.24 4.25
N TYR A 4 20.80 0.74 4.62
CA TYR A 4 20.36 1.94 5.31
C TYR A 4 19.41 2.79 4.44
N GLN A 5 19.69 2.87 3.13
CA GLN A 5 18.82 3.55 2.19
C GLN A 5 17.48 2.83 2.03
N ILE A 6 17.50 1.49 1.98
CA ILE A 6 16.26 0.68 1.89
C ILE A 6 15.42 0.87 3.14
N LEU A 7 16.03 0.79 4.35
CA LEU A 7 15.33 1.02 5.61
C LEU A 7 14.72 2.42 5.70
N LYS A 8 15.46 3.44 5.24
CA LYS A 8 14.94 4.81 5.18
C LYS A 8 13.69 4.91 4.32
N ILE A 9 13.71 4.34 3.11
CA ILE A 9 12.57 4.37 2.20
C ILE A 9 11.39 3.60 2.78
N THR A 10 11.63 2.42 3.35
CA THR A 10 10.61 1.62 4.05
C THR A 10 9.99 2.41 5.20
N GLY A 11 10.81 3.13 5.98
CA GLY A 11 10.31 4.01 7.04
C GLY A 11 9.40 5.13 6.51
N ILE A 12 9.77 5.79 5.41
CA ILE A 12 8.94 6.82 4.77
C ILE A 12 7.61 6.21 4.31
N ILE A 13 7.63 5.04 3.68
CA ILE A 13 6.43 4.34 3.22
C ILE A 13 5.48 4.05 4.38
N LEU A 14 6.00 3.52 5.50
CA LEU A 14 5.20 3.24 6.70
C LEU A 14 4.64 4.52 7.33
N LEU A 15 5.40 5.61 7.36
CA LEU A 15 4.91 6.90 7.84
C LEU A 15 3.78 7.44 6.98
N ILE A 16 3.90 7.37 5.64
CA ILE A 16 2.83 7.76 4.72
C ILE A 16 1.62 6.86 4.93
N PHE A 17 1.81 5.53 5.00
CA PHE A 17 0.72 4.58 5.22
C PHE A 17 -0.01 4.83 6.55
N SER A 18 0.72 5.15 7.62
CA SER A 18 0.08 5.48 8.91
C SER A 18 -0.88 6.67 8.79
N LEU A 19 -0.58 7.68 7.98
CA LEU A 19 -1.50 8.81 7.76
C LEU A 19 -2.81 8.38 7.09
N PHE A 20 -2.77 7.38 6.22
CA PHE A 20 -4.00 6.86 5.61
C PHE A 20 -4.92 6.14 6.62
N ILE A 21 -4.38 5.62 7.73
CA ILE A 21 -5.18 5.01 8.82
C ILE A 21 -6.04 6.06 9.54
N LEU A 22 -5.71 7.35 9.43
CA LEU A 22 -6.56 8.42 9.97
C LEU A 22 -7.93 8.49 9.28
N ILE A 23 -8.05 7.98 8.05
CA ILE A 23 -9.32 7.96 7.31
C ILE A 23 -10.32 7.01 7.99
N PRO A 24 -10.04 5.71 8.23
CA PRO A 24 -10.95 4.86 8.99
C PRO A 24 -11.16 5.32 10.45
N ILE A 25 -10.18 5.98 11.08
CA ILE A 25 -10.39 6.61 12.40
C ILE A 25 -11.46 7.69 12.32
N SER A 26 -11.42 8.55 11.30
CA SER A 26 -12.45 9.58 11.10
C SER A 26 -13.82 8.97 10.84
N ALA A 27 -13.89 7.87 10.09
CA ALA A 27 -15.12 7.14 9.86
C ALA A 27 -15.67 6.53 11.16
N ALA A 28 -14.82 5.93 11.99
CA ALA A 28 -15.22 5.39 13.30
C ALA A 28 -15.88 6.48 14.17
N PHE A 29 -15.28 7.67 14.17
CA PHE A 29 -15.86 8.82 14.88
C PHE A 29 -17.24 9.20 14.34
N PHE A 30 -17.42 9.25 13.01
CA PHE A 30 -18.70 9.60 12.38
C PHE A 30 -19.81 8.58 12.63
N TYR A 31 -19.47 7.29 12.65
CA TYR A 31 -20.45 6.21 12.85
C TYR A 31 -20.65 5.84 14.31
N GLY A 32 -19.90 6.46 15.25
CA GLY A 32 -19.98 6.15 16.67
C GLY A 32 -19.44 4.75 17.03
N GLU A 33 -18.52 4.24 16.23
CA GLU A 33 -17.87 2.95 16.44
C GLU A 33 -16.53 3.12 17.17
N SER A 34 -15.97 2.02 17.70
CA SER A 34 -14.71 2.09 18.45
C SER A 34 -13.53 2.52 17.60
N ILE A 35 -12.75 3.47 18.11
CA ILE A 35 -11.58 4.03 17.45
C ILE A 35 -10.31 3.26 17.83
N ASP A 36 -10.34 2.51 18.93
CA ASP A 36 -9.19 1.97 19.63
C ASP A 36 -8.30 1.09 18.74
N ASN A 37 -8.91 0.20 17.95
CA ASN A 37 -8.19 -0.72 17.05
C ASN A 37 -7.36 0.02 16.01
N PHE A 38 -7.95 1.03 15.38
CA PHE A 38 -7.28 1.85 14.36
C PHE A 38 -6.26 2.81 14.98
N LEU A 39 -6.54 3.35 16.17
CA LEU A 39 -5.60 4.22 16.87
C LEU A 39 -4.34 3.45 17.30
N GLN A 40 -4.49 2.26 17.86
CA GLN A 40 -3.37 1.40 18.21
C GLN A 40 -2.56 1.01 16.97
N SER A 41 -3.24 0.63 15.89
CA SER A 41 -2.60 0.31 14.61
C SER A 41 -1.82 1.50 14.05
N PHE A 42 -2.40 2.70 14.08
CA PHE A 42 -1.74 3.94 13.68
C PHE A 42 -0.44 4.16 14.48
N LEU A 43 -0.51 4.07 15.81
CA LEU A 43 0.64 4.28 16.68
C LEU A 43 1.75 3.25 16.40
N ILE A 44 1.41 1.97 16.29
CA ILE A 44 2.40 0.91 16.01
C ILE A 44 3.12 1.20 14.69
N ILE A 45 2.36 1.43 13.62
CA ILE A 45 2.92 1.64 12.28
C ILE A 45 3.72 2.94 12.22
N PHE A 46 3.22 4.01 12.83
CA PHE A 46 3.91 5.30 12.91
C PHE A 46 5.25 5.18 13.63
N PHE A 47 5.29 4.58 14.82
CA PHE A 47 6.52 4.43 15.58
C PHE A 47 7.53 3.51 14.89
N VAL A 48 7.08 2.40 14.29
CA VAL A 48 7.97 1.54 13.50
C VAL A 48 8.53 2.28 12.29
N GLY A 49 7.69 3.04 11.59
CA GLY A 49 8.12 3.87 10.47
C GLY A 49 9.16 4.93 10.90
N LEU A 50 8.95 5.55 12.06
CA LEU A 50 9.85 6.54 12.63
C LEU A 50 11.19 5.93 13.05
N LEU A 51 11.17 4.75 13.67
CA LEU A 51 12.38 4.00 14.04
C LEU A 51 13.18 3.56 12.81
N ALA A 52 12.52 3.19 11.72
CA ALA A 52 13.18 2.84 10.47
C ALA A 52 13.78 4.07 9.76
N TYR A 53 13.09 5.21 9.84
CA TYR A 53 13.51 6.45 9.16
C TYR A 53 14.62 7.20 9.90
N PHE A 54 14.48 7.40 11.21
CA PHE A 54 15.28 8.38 11.98
C PHE A 54 16.79 8.07 11.98
N PRO A 55 17.25 6.82 12.23
CA PRO A 55 18.67 6.49 12.20
C PRO A 55 19.29 6.68 10.82
N ASN A 56 18.48 6.54 9.76
CA ASN A 56 18.91 6.53 8.37
C ASN A 56 18.66 7.86 7.63
N LYS A 57 18.21 8.91 8.33
CA LYS A 57 17.81 10.21 7.75
C LYS A 57 18.90 10.86 6.90
N LYS A 58 20.16 10.75 7.29
CA LYS A 58 21.30 11.40 6.63
C LYS A 58 21.78 10.66 5.37
N GLU A 59 21.31 9.43 5.15
CA GLU A 59 21.73 8.64 4.00
C GLU A 59 21.19 9.27 2.70
N ARG A 60 22.12 9.52 1.74
CA ARG A 60 21.85 10.15 0.44
C ARG A 60 22.45 9.40 -0.74
N SER A 61 22.72 8.10 -0.59
CA SER A 61 23.27 7.33 -1.71
C SER A 61 22.31 7.26 -2.89
N GLN A 62 22.86 7.21 -4.10
CA GLN A 62 22.03 7.00 -5.29
C GLN A 62 21.51 5.57 -5.32
N ILE A 63 20.22 5.42 -5.60
CA ILE A 63 19.57 4.11 -5.74
C ILE A 63 19.96 3.53 -7.10
N LYS A 64 20.55 2.35 -7.10
CA LYS A 64 20.80 1.58 -8.31
C LYS A 64 19.53 0.89 -8.77
N ILE A 65 19.39 0.63 -10.08
CA ILE A 65 18.20 -0.04 -10.66
C ILE A 65 17.86 -1.33 -9.92
N ARG A 66 18.85 -2.16 -9.61
CA ARG A 66 18.67 -3.40 -8.84
C ARG A 66 18.09 -3.17 -7.44
N GLU A 67 18.49 -2.10 -6.77
CA GLU A 67 17.99 -1.72 -5.45
C GLU A 67 16.54 -1.20 -5.56
N GLY A 68 16.19 -0.53 -6.66
CA GLY A 68 14.83 -0.11 -6.95
C GLY A 68 13.85 -1.30 -7.02
N PHE A 69 14.20 -2.35 -7.76
CA PHE A 69 13.36 -3.57 -7.80
C PHE A 69 13.20 -4.23 -6.42
N LEU A 70 14.29 -4.27 -5.63
CA LEU A 70 14.22 -4.80 -4.28
C LEU A 70 13.30 -3.96 -3.36
N ILE A 71 13.38 -2.64 -3.46
CA ILE A 71 12.51 -1.72 -2.71
C ILE A 71 11.03 -1.98 -3.05
N VAL A 72 10.72 -2.19 -4.33
CA VAL A 72 9.35 -2.51 -4.76
C VAL A 72 8.87 -3.84 -4.16
N ALA A 73 9.70 -4.88 -4.18
CA ALA A 73 9.34 -6.15 -3.57
C ALA A 73 9.10 -6.00 -2.06
N ILE A 74 10.01 -5.31 -1.36
CA ILE A 74 9.88 -5.01 0.07
C ILE A 74 8.61 -4.20 0.36
N PHE A 75 8.28 -3.23 -0.48
CA PHE A 75 7.07 -2.42 -0.37
C PHE A 75 5.81 -3.30 -0.25
N TRP A 76 5.62 -4.25 -1.17
CA TRP A 76 4.45 -5.13 -1.15
C TRP A 76 4.40 -6.02 0.10
N PHE A 77 5.53 -6.61 0.49
CA PHE A 77 5.59 -7.44 1.70
C PHE A 77 5.36 -6.65 2.97
N VAL A 78 6.01 -5.50 3.10
CA VAL A 78 5.91 -4.65 4.30
C VAL A 78 4.50 -4.10 4.45
N LEU A 79 3.90 -3.57 3.39
CA LEU A 79 2.55 -3.04 3.46
C LEU A 79 1.50 -4.13 3.70
N SER A 80 1.66 -5.33 3.13
CA SER A 80 0.77 -6.45 3.43
C SER A 80 0.86 -6.87 4.89
N PHE A 81 2.05 -6.89 5.46
CA PHE A 81 2.27 -7.27 6.86
C PHE A 81 1.76 -6.21 7.84
N PHE A 82 2.14 -4.95 7.66
CA PHE A 82 1.69 -3.87 8.53
C PHE A 82 0.21 -3.51 8.33
N GLY A 83 -0.30 -3.65 7.12
CA GLY A 83 -1.72 -3.48 6.83
C GLY A 83 -2.62 -4.57 7.44
N ALA A 84 -2.04 -5.67 7.92
CA ALA A 84 -2.75 -6.71 8.67
C ALA A 84 -3.10 -6.29 10.11
N ILE A 85 -2.40 -5.29 10.68
CA ILE A 85 -2.53 -4.93 12.10
C ILE A 85 -3.96 -4.52 12.46
N PRO A 86 -4.68 -3.66 11.71
CA PRO A 86 -6.07 -3.32 12.06
C PRO A 86 -7.01 -4.53 12.05
N PHE A 87 -6.80 -5.50 11.17
CA PHE A 87 -7.58 -6.75 11.14
C PHE A 87 -7.30 -7.64 12.34
N LEU A 88 -6.05 -7.70 12.81
CA LEU A 88 -5.65 -8.45 14.01
C LEU A 88 -6.18 -7.84 15.29
N MET A 89 -6.29 -6.51 15.35
CA MET A 89 -6.79 -5.78 16.51
C MET A 89 -8.32 -5.82 16.62
N ASP A 90 -9.03 -6.22 15.57
CA ASP A 90 -10.47 -6.29 15.57
C ASP A 90 -10.96 -7.63 16.16
N GLU A 91 -11.47 -7.57 17.38
CA GLU A 91 -11.95 -8.76 18.10
C GLU A 91 -13.16 -9.42 17.42
N SER A 92 -13.91 -8.69 16.61
CA SER A 92 -15.10 -9.21 15.92
C SER A 92 -14.74 -10.23 14.85
N LEU A 93 -13.56 -10.06 14.22
CA LEU A 93 -13.08 -10.95 13.15
C LEU A 93 -12.49 -12.25 13.67
N LYS A 94 -11.89 -12.24 14.87
CA LYS A 94 -11.14 -13.39 15.43
C LYS A 94 -10.11 -13.99 14.46
N PHE A 95 -9.49 -13.14 13.65
CA PHE A 95 -8.51 -13.55 12.65
C PHE A 95 -7.24 -14.09 13.28
N SER A 96 -6.72 -15.16 12.69
CA SER A 96 -5.33 -15.56 12.88
C SER A 96 -4.40 -14.56 12.17
N LEU A 97 -3.10 -14.60 12.49
CA LEU A 97 -2.10 -13.80 11.78
C LEU A 97 -2.13 -14.07 10.27
N VAL A 98 -2.34 -15.31 9.87
CA VAL A 98 -2.37 -15.72 8.47
C VAL A 98 -3.58 -15.11 7.75
N ASP A 99 -4.77 -15.15 8.39
CA ASP A 99 -6.00 -14.58 7.83
C ASP A 99 -5.88 -13.06 7.64
N ALA A 100 -5.34 -12.37 8.65
CA ALA A 100 -5.16 -10.93 8.62
C ALA A 100 -4.14 -10.50 7.53
N VAL A 101 -3.02 -11.21 7.41
CA VAL A 101 -2.03 -10.95 6.36
C VAL A 101 -2.61 -11.27 4.98
N PHE A 102 -3.38 -12.35 4.85
CA PHE A 102 -4.06 -12.69 3.60
C PHE A 102 -5.03 -11.58 3.18
N GLU A 103 -5.89 -11.12 4.09
CA GLU A 103 -6.87 -10.05 3.83
C GLU A 103 -6.18 -8.75 3.42
N SER A 104 -5.11 -8.38 4.13
CA SER A 104 -4.30 -7.20 3.81
C SER A 104 -3.59 -7.33 2.47
N ALA A 105 -2.92 -8.45 2.20
CA ALA A 105 -2.24 -8.72 0.94
C ALA A 105 -3.21 -8.70 -0.24
N SER A 106 -4.38 -9.33 -0.08
CA SER A 106 -5.46 -9.31 -1.07
C SER A 106 -5.94 -7.90 -1.38
N GLY A 107 -6.05 -7.03 -0.36
CA GLY A 107 -6.36 -5.62 -0.53
C GLY A 107 -5.27 -4.90 -1.33
N TRP A 108 -4.03 -4.94 -0.87
CA TRP A 108 -2.91 -4.27 -1.51
C TRP A 108 -2.64 -4.71 -2.94
N THR A 109 -2.78 -6.01 -3.23
CA THR A 109 -2.60 -6.54 -4.60
C THR A 109 -3.84 -6.40 -5.48
N THR A 110 -4.92 -5.77 -4.96
CA THR A 110 -6.20 -5.61 -5.67
C THR A 110 -6.84 -6.93 -6.12
N THR A 111 -6.48 -8.04 -5.47
CA THR A 111 -7.00 -9.37 -5.79
C THR A 111 -8.48 -9.49 -5.42
N GLY A 112 -8.91 -8.86 -4.32
CA GLY A 112 -10.31 -8.87 -3.87
C GLY A 112 -10.77 -10.17 -3.20
N ALA A 113 -9.88 -11.16 -3.04
CA ALA A 113 -10.19 -12.37 -2.29
C ALA A 113 -10.34 -12.05 -0.80
N THR A 114 -11.24 -12.75 -0.11
CA THR A 114 -11.51 -12.50 1.32
C THR A 114 -11.72 -13.78 2.10
N VAL A 115 -11.25 -13.78 3.35
CA VAL A 115 -11.55 -14.80 4.36
C VAL A 115 -12.70 -14.40 5.27
N VAL A 116 -13.22 -13.18 5.10
CA VAL A 116 -14.40 -12.71 5.85
C VAL A 116 -15.65 -13.41 5.34
N SER A 117 -16.31 -14.18 6.19
CA SER A 117 -17.50 -14.95 5.83
C SER A 117 -18.76 -14.09 5.69
N ASN A 118 -18.83 -12.95 6.37
CA ASN A 118 -20.02 -12.09 6.38
C ASN A 118 -19.62 -10.60 6.31
N ILE A 119 -19.35 -10.12 5.10
CA ILE A 119 -18.84 -8.77 4.85
C ILE A 119 -19.89 -7.71 5.25
N ASP A 120 -21.18 -7.99 5.06
CA ASP A 120 -22.25 -7.04 5.31
C ASP A 120 -22.39 -6.67 6.80
N ASN A 121 -21.95 -7.55 7.69
CA ASN A 121 -21.99 -7.35 9.14
C ASN A 121 -20.72 -6.71 9.72
N LEU A 122 -19.73 -6.40 8.89
CA LEU A 122 -18.54 -5.71 9.35
C LEU A 122 -18.87 -4.27 9.76
N ASN A 123 -18.13 -3.76 10.76
CA ASN A 123 -18.20 -2.36 11.13
C ASN A 123 -17.75 -1.46 9.96
N LYS A 124 -18.32 -0.27 9.88
CA LYS A 124 -18.13 0.66 8.74
C LYS A 124 -16.67 1.11 8.56
N PRO A 125 -15.90 1.43 9.62
CA PRO A 125 -14.49 1.76 9.49
C PRO A 125 -13.66 0.64 8.89
N LEU A 126 -13.95 -0.63 9.25
CA LEU A 126 -13.21 -1.77 8.73
C LEU A 126 -13.52 -2.04 7.26
N LEU A 127 -14.81 -1.89 6.86
CA LEU A 127 -15.20 -1.92 5.45
C LEU A 127 -14.49 -0.83 4.64
N LEU A 128 -14.47 0.40 5.16
CA LEU A 128 -13.75 1.51 4.52
C LEU A 128 -12.26 1.21 4.43
N TYR A 129 -11.67 0.66 5.48
CA TYR A 129 -10.25 0.31 5.49
C TYR A 129 -9.90 -0.72 4.41
N ARG A 130 -10.70 -1.79 4.25
CA ARG A 130 -10.54 -2.76 3.18
C ARG A 130 -10.55 -2.12 1.79
N GLN A 131 -11.52 -1.23 1.53
CA GLN A 131 -11.63 -0.51 0.26
C GLN A 131 -10.45 0.44 0.05
N LEU A 132 -9.98 1.08 1.13
CA LEU A 132 -8.83 1.97 1.09
C LEU A 132 -7.55 1.21 0.70
N LEU A 133 -7.33 0.00 1.23
CA LEU A 133 -6.19 -0.83 0.83
C LEU A 133 -6.24 -1.16 -0.67
N GLN A 134 -7.40 -1.55 -1.20
CA GLN A 134 -7.57 -1.84 -2.63
C GLN A 134 -7.33 -0.60 -3.50
N TRP A 135 -7.83 0.54 -3.08
CA TRP A 135 -7.63 1.80 -3.79
C TRP A 135 -6.16 2.23 -3.82
N LEU A 136 -5.48 2.17 -2.67
CA LEU A 136 -4.05 2.47 -2.56
C LEU A 136 -3.20 1.48 -3.35
N GLY A 137 -3.55 0.20 -3.31
CA GLY A 137 -2.88 -0.85 -4.08
C GLY A 137 -3.00 -0.62 -5.59
N GLY A 138 -4.19 -0.26 -6.07
CA GLY A 138 -4.42 0.08 -7.48
C GLY A 138 -3.57 1.25 -7.95
N ILE A 139 -3.53 2.33 -7.17
CA ILE A 139 -2.64 3.47 -7.45
C ILE A 139 -1.18 3.03 -7.43
N GLY A 140 -0.78 2.21 -6.44
CA GLY A 140 0.57 1.70 -6.31
C GLY A 140 1.04 0.92 -7.54
N ILE A 141 0.20 0.07 -8.13
CA ILE A 141 0.51 -0.67 -9.37
C ILE A 141 0.70 0.30 -10.54
N VAL A 142 -0.17 1.28 -10.70
CA VAL A 142 -0.05 2.28 -11.78
C VAL A 142 1.26 3.05 -11.67
N VAL A 143 1.60 3.54 -10.48
CA VAL A 143 2.86 4.26 -10.23
C VAL A 143 4.06 3.36 -10.50
N LEU A 144 4.01 2.09 -10.11
CA LEU A 144 5.06 1.11 -10.37
C LEU A 144 5.29 0.92 -11.86
N VAL A 145 4.22 0.71 -12.63
CA VAL A 145 4.31 0.53 -14.09
C VAL A 145 4.94 1.77 -14.73
N LEU A 146 4.49 2.96 -14.37
CA LEU A 146 5.05 4.22 -14.88
C LEU A 146 6.53 4.42 -14.53
N ALA A 147 6.97 3.92 -13.36
CA ALA A 147 8.36 3.98 -12.94
C ALA A 147 9.25 2.96 -13.68
N ILE A 148 8.71 1.80 -14.02
CA ILE A 148 9.46 0.71 -14.68
C ILE A 148 9.59 0.95 -16.20
N LEU A 149 8.58 1.52 -16.86
CA LEU A 149 8.59 1.75 -18.31
C LEU A 149 9.85 2.47 -18.83
N PRO A 150 10.32 3.56 -18.22
CA PRO A 150 11.56 4.21 -18.64
C PRO A 150 12.80 3.32 -18.48
N ILE A 151 12.83 2.48 -17.43
CA ILE A 151 13.94 1.57 -17.12
C ILE A 151 14.05 0.46 -18.17
N LEU A 152 12.92 -0.01 -18.70
CA LEU A 152 12.86 -1.01 -19.76
C LEU A 152 13.18 -0.44 -21.14
N GLY A 153 13.51 0.86 -21.24
CA GLY A 153 13.77 1.52 -22.52
C GLY A 153 12.51 1.73 -23.38
N VAL A 154 11.35 1.37 -22.84
CA VAL A 154 10.06 1.68 -23.46
C VAL A 154 9.73 3.12 -23.08
N GLY A 155 10.38 4.07 -23.76
CA GLY A 155 10.13 5.49 -23.51
C GLY A 155 8.67 5.82 -23.78
N GLY A 156 8.08 6.73 -22.99
CA GLY A 156 6.68 7.18 -23.16
C GLY A 156 6.36 7.66 -24.58
N MET A 157 7.39 7.96 -25.39
CA MET A 157 7.29 8.29 -26.81
C MET A 157 6.80 7.11 -27.67
N TYR A 158 7.11 5.84 -27.29
CA TYR A 158 6.61 4.67 -28.01
C TYR A 158 5.14 4.39 -27.72
N LEU A 159 4.71 4.57 -26.45
CA LEU A 159 3.30 4.49 -26.08
C LEU A 159 2.48 5.61 -26.72
N TYR A 160 3.02 6.83 -26.72
CA TYR A 160 2.39 7.97 -27.38
C TYR A 160 2.25 7.75 -28.89
N LYS A 161 3.30 7.24 -29.56
CA LYS A 161 3.25 6.88 -30.99
C LYS A 161 2.28 5.73 -31.27
N ALA A 162 2.23 4.70 -30.42
CA ALA A 162 1.28 3.60 -30.57
C ALA A 162 -0.16 4.08 -30.42
N CYS A 163 -0.45 4.94 -29.44
CA CYS A 163 -1.77 5.54 -29.29
C CYS A 163 -2.14 6.47 -30.46
N LEU A 164 -1.20 7.26 -30.97
CA LEU A 164 -1.45 8.15 -32.13
C LEU A 164 -1.65 7.37 -33.43
N LEU A 165 -0.90 6.29 -33.68
CA LEU A 165 -1.09 5.43 -34.84
C LEU A 165 -2.48 4.79 -34.83
N TYR A 166 -2.93 4.30 -33.64
CA TYR A 166 -4.24 3.69 -33.51
C TYR A 166 -5.41 4.68 -33.72
N THR A 167 -5.24 5.93 -33.31
CA THR A 167 -6.25 6.99 -33.56
C THR A 167 -6.21 7.53 -34.97
N SER A 168 -5.05 7.52 -35.66
CA SER A 168 -4.91 7.95 -37.07
C SER A 168 -5.55 6.94 -38.00
N ASP A 169 -5.28 5.65 -37.83
CA ASP A 169 -5.87 4.60 -38.68
C ASP A 169 -7.40 4.50 -38.52
N ALA A 170 -7.95 4.83 -37.35
CA ALA A 170 -9.39 4.86 -37.10
C ALA A 170 -10.09 6.13 -37.66
N ALA A 171 -9.33 7.14 -38.07
CA ALA A 171 -9.86 8.36 -38.64
C ALA A 171 -9.85 8.35 -40.19
N ASP A 172 -9.13 7.40 -40.80
CA ASP A 172 -9.01 7.23 -42.25
C ASP A 172 -9.94 6.13 -42.82
N GLU A 173 -10.73 5.44 -41.95
CA GLU A 173 -11.86 4.59 -42.33
C GLU A 173 -13.20 5.32 -42.13
#